data_d4c755a78bda343459f107cb79afad56
#
_entry.id   d4c755a78bda343459f107cb79afad56
#
_cell.length_a   1.000
_cell.length_b   1.000
_cell.length_c   1.000
_cell.angle_alpha   90.00
_cell.angle_beta   90.00
_cell.angle_gamma   90.00
#
_symmetry.space_group_name_H-M   'P 1'
#
loop_
_entity.id
_entity.type
_entity.pdbx_description
1 polymer ?
#
loop_
_entity_poly.entity_id
_entity_poly.type
_entity_poly.pdbx_seq_one_letter_code
_entity_poly.pdbx_strand_id
1 'polypeptide(L)'
;MYTGKADRNAAYKKNRECKKGRSLFFLSVVLSGAALSISAGLTGCSQKDAPVPEPAETENYDLSVFTAQEPEEWKPVIKEFEERTGWNVKVETGSAKEMLSRLENKEAEWDVAFGISADALEEGKEYWQAYKDAWTGYSTVSFVILYNTNVVTYRELPTGWDSLLEPRWKGRVAVPDPLKSDMAAAAFTEAAKNSEKEEFMDFLAENMQYQMPETFEEVEQGISDGRYSIGVTSEEAAKALLAAAQDVDYIYPEERGCLFEEGTAIRKGTPNIDAAEEFVDYTICDDTKWLLQTQLLRQPAKDAVTNKDTSAEDLKQRLLSQQEVLSTWKTIMEEKGNAVHEQ
;
A
#
# COMPACT_ATOMS: atom_id res chain seq x y z
N MET A 1 -17.45 32.41 18.95
CA MET A 1 -16.78 31.47 19.86
C MET A 1 -15.54 30.92 19.14
N TYR A 2 -14.40 31.59 19.31
CA TYR A 2 -13.13 31.25 18.63
C TYR A 2 -11.99 31.29 19.66
N THR A 3 -11.92 30.30 20.55
CA THR A 3 -10.85 30.29 21.58
C THR A 3 -10.11 28.93 21.66
N GLY A 4 -10.49 27.93 20.86
CA GLY A 4 -9.87 26.59 20.94
C GLY A 4 -8.61 26.38 20.08
N LYS A 5 -8.43 27.10 18.97
CA LYS A 5 -7.30 26.90 18.05
C LYS A 5 -5.97 27.50 18.53
N ALA A 6 -6.01 28.61 19.24
CA ALA A 6 -4.79 29.31 19.71
C ALA A 6 -4.00 28.51 20.76
N ASP A 7 -4.71 27.76 21.63
CA ASP A 7 -4.05 27.01 22.71
C ASP A 7 -3.38 25.71 22.24
N ARG A 8 -3.90 25.06 21.19
CA ARG A 8 -3.28 23.86 20.61
C ARG A 8 -1.95 24.16 19.91
N ASN A 9 -1.89 25.27 19.15
CA ASN A 9 -0.66 25.74 18.50
C ASN A 9 0.43 26.17 19.50
N ALA A 10 0.04 26.68 20.68
CA ALA A 10 0.99 27.05 21.73
C ALA A 10 1.61 25.80 22.41
N ALA A 11 0.83 24.72 22.58
CA ALA A 11 1.32 23.46 23.13
C ALA A 11 2.30 22.77 22.16
N TYR A 12 2.01 22.81 20.86
CA TYR A 12 2.85 22.22 19.82
C TYR A 12 4.19 22.96 19.62
N LYS A 13 4.17 24.30 19.60
CA LYS A 13 5.43 25.09 19.51
C LYS A 13 6.39 24.85 20.69
N LYS A 14 5.87 24.41 21.84
CA LYS A 14 6.67 24.07 23.01
C LYS A 14 7.28 22.68 22.98
N ASN A 15 6.74 21.77 22.11
CA ASN A 15 7.22 20.39 21.96
C ASN A 15 8.13 20.17 20.74
N ARG A 16 8.57 21.22 20.04
CA ARG A 16 9.47 21.17 18.87
C ARG A 16 10.89 20.63 19.15
N GLU A 17 11.20 20.37 20.38
CA GLU A 17 12.36 19.55 20.73
C GLU A 17 11.87 18.13 21.00
N CYS A 18 12.15 17.23 20.04
CA CYS A 18 11.92 15.79 20.16
C CYS A 18 12.58 15.28 21.46
N LYS A 19 11.82 15.28 22.56
CA LYS A 19 12.30 14.73 23.81
C LYS A 19 12.45 13.23 23.63
N LYS A 20 13.67 12.73 23.74
CA LYS A 20 14.01 11.31 23.97
C LYS A 20 13.25 10.81 25.21
N GLY A 21 11.99 10.43 25.04
CA GLY A 21 11.13 9.83 26.06
C GLY A 21 11.07 8.32 25.84
N ARG A 22 11.74 7.56 26.71
CA ARG A 22 11.57 6.11 26.80
C ARG A 22 10.10 5.81 27.11
N SER A 23 9.37 5.28 26.14
CA SER A 23 8.03 4.72 26.36
C SER A 23 8.19 3.35 27.00
N LEU A 24 7.66 3.20 28.21
CA LEU A 24 7.51 1.93 28.91
C LEU A 24 6.23 1.26 28.38
N PHE A 25 6.39 0.25 27.54
CA PHE A 25 5.29 -0.57 27.09
C PHE A 25 4.76 -1.43 28.24
N PHE A 26 3.52 -1.18 28.66
CA PHE A 26 2.74 -2.14 29.45
C PHE A 26 2.01 -3.09 28.50
N LEU A 27 2.44 -4.34 28.53
CA LEU A 27 1.78 -5.46 27.86
C LEU A 27 0.55 -5.85 28.72
N SER A 28 -0.64 -5.36 28.37
CA SER A 28 -1.88 -5.81 29.02
C SER A 28 -2.49 -6.98 28.26
N VAL A 29 -2.29 -8.17 28.83
CA VAL A 29 -3.01 -9.38 28.43
C VAL A 29 -4.45 -9.25 28.93
N VAL A 30 -5.41 -9.14 28.02
CA VAL A 30 -6.84 -9.17 28.36
C VAL A 30 -7.30 -10.63 28.33
N LEU A 31 -7.51 -11.20 29.50
CA LEU A 31 -8.24 -12.45 29.67
C LEU A 31 -9.75 -12.16 29.58
N SER A 32 -10.39 -12.63 28.54
CA SER A 32 -11.86 -12.60 28.41
C SER A 32 -12.50 -13.69 29.25
N GLY A 33 -13.12 -13.28 30.35
CA GLY A 33 -14.02 -14.13 31.12
C GLY A 33 -15.45 -13.99 30.62
N ALA A 34 -16.03 -15.07 30.11
CA ALA A 34 -17.44 -15.16 29.79
C ALA A 34 -18.28 -15.28 31.05
N ALA A 35 -19.23 -14.39 31.27
CA ALA A 35 -20.29 -14.54 32.25
C ALA A 35 -21.65 -14.60 31.55
N LEU A 36 -22.24 -15.79 31.53
CA LEU A 36 -23.66 -16.00 31.20
C LEU A 36 -24.52 -15.45 32.34
N SER A 37 -25.48 -14.60 32.01
CA SER A 37 -26.62 -14.33 32.89
C SER A 37 -27.92 -14.49 32.10
N ILE A 38 -28.67 -15.51 32.47
CA ILE A 38 -30.05 -15.79 32.06
C ILE A 38 -30.97 -15.00 32.98
N SER A 39 -31.88 -14.21 32.43
CA SER A 39 -33.08 -13.78 33.15
C SER A 39 -34.29 -13.74 32.22
N ALA A 40 -35.32 -14.48 32.67
CA ALA A 40 -36.58 -14.71 32.02
C ALA A 40 -37.59 -13.56 32.24
N GLY A 41 -38.28 -13.25 31.17
CA GLY A 41 -39.67 -12.93 31.00
C GLY A 41 -40.38 -11.89 31.87
N LEU A 42 -41.05 -10.95 31.17
CA LEU A 42 -42.46 -10.66 31.39
C LEU A 42 -42.97 -9.75 30.23
N THR A 43 -44.03 -10.20 29.63
CA THR A 43 -44.80 -9.56 28.57
C THR A 43 -45.48 -8.29 29.04
N GLY A 44 -45.30 -7.18 28.29
CA GLY A 44 -46.07 -5.99 28.41
C GLY A 44 -46.17 -5.31 27.03
N CYS A 45 -47.37 -5.38 26.40
CA CYS A 45 -47.66 -4.62 25.20
C CYS A 45 -47.67 -3.12 25.53
N SER A 46 -46.71 -2.39 24.99
CA SER A 46 -46.80 -0.93 24.89
C SER A 46 -46.43 -0.55 23.46
N GLN A 47 -47.31 0.18 22.84
CA GLN A 47 -47.13 0.75 21.51
C GLN A 47 -45.86 1.63 21.54
N LYS A 48 -44.78 1.19 20.89
CA LYS A 48 -43.57 1.99 20.74
C LYS A 48 -43.78 2.91 19.55
N ASP A 49 -43.76 4.20 19.82
CA ASP A 49 -43.46 5.22 18.83
C ASP A 49 -42.15 4.84 18.13
N ALA A 50 -42.13 4.94 16.80
CA ALA A 50 -40.94 4.71 16.01
C ALA A 50 -39.83 5.66 16.51
N PRO A 51 -38.61 5.19 16.73
CA PRO A 51 -37.51 6.08 17.09
C PRO A 51 -37.34 7.11 15.98
N VAL A 52 -37.45 8.39 16.33
CA VAL A 52 -37.00 9.48 15.49
C VAL A 52 -35.53 9.19 15.18
N PRO A 53 -35.11 9.15 13.89
CA PRO A 53 -33.70 8.99 13.59
C PRO A 53 -32.96 10.15 14.22
N GLU A 54 -32.04 9.85 15.13
CA GLU A 54 -31.06 10.83 15.61
C GLU A 54 -30.41 11.46 14.38
N PRO A 55 -30.28 12.80 14.33
CA PRO A 55 -29.52 13.43 13.25
C PRO A 55 -28.13 12.79 13.27
N ALA A 56 -27.70 12.27 12.12
CA ALA A 56 -26.36 11.77 11.95
C ALA A 56 -25.40 12.86 12.48
N GLU A 57 -24.63 12.53 13.52
CA GLU A 57 -23.57 13.42 13.99
C GLU A 57 -22.70 13.68 12.77
N THR A 58 -22.64 14.92 12.31
CA THR A 58 -21.69 15.35 11.31
C THR A 58 -20.33 15.24 11.97
N GLU A 59 -19.67 14.10 11.78
CA GLU A 59 -18.30 13.90 12.22
C GLU A 59 -17.46 15.04 11.64
N ASN A 60 -16.94 15.88 12.51
CA ASN A 60 -16.19 17.07 12.12
C ASN A 60 -14.72 16.64 11.99
N TYR A 61 -14.27 16.38 10.78
CA TYR A 61 -12.87 16.06 10.50
C TYR A 61 -12.05 17.31 10.32
N ASP A 62 -10.83 17.30 10.86
CA ASP A 62 -9.87 18.39 10.75
C ASP A 62 -8.97 18.24 9.52
N LEU A 63 -8.82 16.99 9.02
CA LEU A 63 -8.02 16.64 7.86
C LEU A 63 -8.71 15.51 7.07
N SER A 64 -8.69 15.58 5.75
CA SER A 64 -9.11 14.50 4.87
C SER A 64 -7.94 13.99 4.03
N VAL A 65 -7.74 12.67 4.04
CA VAL A 65 -6.64 11.97 3.39
C VAL A 65 -7.17 11.00 2.35
N PHE A 66 -6.64 11.07 1.14
CA PHE A 66 -6.84 10.06 0.09
C PHE A 66 -5.63 9.12 0.07
N THR A 67 -5.86 7.81 0.00
CA THR A 67 -4.79 6.81 -0.07
C THR A 67 -5.12 5.67 -1.03
N ALA A 68 -4.08 5.12 -1.67
CA ALA A 68 -4.18 3.89 -2.45
C ALA A 68 -3.73 2.63 -1.66
N GLN A 69 -3.37 2.80 -0.40
CA GLN A 69 -2.92 1.72 0.48
C GLN A 69 -4.11 0.94 1.05
N GLU A 70 -3.84 -0.33 1.38
CA GLU A 70 -4.80 -1.16 2.12
C GLU A 70 -4.93 -0.72 3.58
N PRO A 71 -6.07 -1.04 4.24
CA PRO A 71 -6.33 -0.61 5.61
C PRO A 71 -5.25 -1.00 6.64
N GLU A 72 -4.61 -2.15 6.45
CA GLU A 72 -3.56 -2.67 7.31
C GLU A 72 -2.28 -1.80 7.25
N GLU A 73 -2.08 -1.11 6.14
CA GLU A 73 -0.91 -0.28 5.89
C GLU A 73 -1.09 1.14 6.41
N TRP A 74 -2.25 1.78 6.13
CA TRP A 74 -2.46 3.18 6.50
C TRP A 74 -3.04 3.39 7.92
N LYS A 75 -3.87 2.44 8.43
CA LYS A 75 -4.52 2.62 9.74
C LYS A 75 -3.55 2.84 10.91
N PRO A 76 -2.43 2.10 11.03
CA PRO A 76 -1.47 2.35 12.12
C PRO A 76 -0.89 3.75 12.08
N VAL A 77 -0.62 4.27 10.87
CA VAL A 77 -0.04 5.61 10.65
C VAL A 77 -1.03 6.71 11.03
N ILE A 78 -2.26 6.60 10.52
CA ILE A 78 -3.33 7.58 10.81
C ILE A 78 -3.65 7.60 12.30
N LYS A 79 -3.83 6.43 12.91
CA LYS A 79 -4.12 6.32 14.35
C LYS A 79 -3.05 6.98 15.22
N GLU A 80 -1.79 6.70 14.93
CA GLU A 80 -0.68 7.30 15.71
C GLU A 80 -0.61 8.82 15.50
N PHE A 81 -0.91 9.30 14.28
CA PHE A 81 -1.01 10.73 14.00
C PHE A 81 -2.12 11.40 14.83
N GLU A 82 -3.33 10.83 14.83
CA GLU A 82 -4.47 11.33 15.59
C GLU A 82 -4.18 11.36 17.11
N GLU A 83 -3.59 10.28 17.65
CA GLU A 83 -3.24 10.19 19.07
C GLU A 83 -2.21 11.24 19.49
N ARG A 84 -1.29 11.59 18.62
CA ARG A 84 -0.22 12.57 18.90
C ARG A 84 -0.65 14.02 18.76
N THR A 85 -1.45 14.30 17.75
CA THR A 85 -1.78 15.68 17.36
C THR A 85 -3.13 16.12 17.87
N GLY A 86 -4.04 15.15 18.05
CA GLY A 86 -5.45 15.41 18.38
C GLY A 86 -6.27 15.89 17.18
N TRP A 87 -5.72 15.82 15.94
CA TRP A 87 -6.48 16.02 14.72
C TRP A 87 -7.35 14.79 14.42
N ASN A 88 -8.57 14.97 13.97
CA ASN A 88 -9.42 13.88 13.48
C ASN A 88 -9.25 13.75 11.97
N VAL A 89 -8.95 12.55 11.50
CA VAL A 89 -8.64 12.29 10.09
C VAL A 89 -9.74 11.47 9.43
N LYS A 90 -10.30 11.97 8.32
CA LYS A 90 -11.14 11.20 7.43
C LYS A 90 -10.25 10.57 6.36
N VAL A 91 -10.35 9.26 6.16
CA VAL A 91 -9.62 8.55 5.10
C VAL A 91 -10.60 8.12 4.01
N GLU A 92 -10.22 8.38 2.79
CA GLU A 92 -10.86 7.92 1.57
C GLU A 92 -9.86 7.03 0.80
N THR A 93 -10.28 5.86 0.37
CA THR A 93 -9.44 4.91 -0.36
C THR A 93 -9.85 4.83 -1.83
N GLY A 94 -8.87 4.70 -2.72
CA GLY A 94 -9.09 4.54 -4.15
C GLY A 94 -7.78 4.33 -4.90
N SER A 95 -7.82 4.11 -6.22
CA SER A 95 -6.62 3.96 -7.02
C SER A 95 -5.94 5.31 -7.30
N ALA A 96 -4.63 5.30 -7.58
CA ALA A 96 -3.91 6.50 -8.01
C ALA A 96 -4.50 7.09 -9.31
N LYS A 97 -4.99 6.24 -10.21
CA LYS A 97 -5.69 6.66 -11.43
C LYS A 97 -6.99 7.42 -11.13
N GLU A 98 -7.78 6.95 -10.17
CA GLU A 98 -8.99 7.65 -9.72
C GLU A 98 -8.64 8.99 -9.09
N MET A 99 -7.62 9.03 -8.25
CA MET A 99 -7.09 10.27 -7.66
C MET A 99 -6.76 11.31 -8.73
N LEU A 100 -5.97 10.94 -9.74
CA LEU A 100 -5.57 11.82 -10.83
C LEU A 100 -6.78 12.31 -11.62
N SER A 101 -7.71 11.42 -11.98
CA SER A 101 -8.95 11.79 -12.69
C SER A 101 -9.78 12.81 -11.90
N ARG A 102 -9.90 12.66 -10.58
CA ARG A 102 -10.66 13.60 -9.74
C ARG A 102 -9.95 14.94 -9.58
N LEU A 103 -8.60 14.96 -9.59
CA LEU A 103 -7.82 16.20 -9.61
C LEU A 103 -8.03 16.97 -10.93
N GLU A 104 -7.96 16.29 -12.06
CA GLU A 104 -8.20 16.86 -13.39
C GLU A 104 -9.60 17.46 -13.53
N ASN A 105 -10.61 16.72 -13.05
CA ASN A 105 -12.02 17.14 -13.11
C ASN A 105 -12.41 18.16 -12.02
N LYS A 106 -11.47 18.52 -11.10
CA LYS A 106 -11.72 19.40 -9.95
C LYS A 106 -12.77 18.84 -8.98
N GLU A 107 -12.82 17.53 -8.86
CA GLU A 107 -13.73 16.78 -7.97
C GLU A 107 -13.02 16.29 -6.70
N ALA A 108 -11.73 16.61 -6.56
CA ALA A 108 -10.95 16.26 -5.39
C ALA A 108 -11.35 17.12 -4.18
N GLU A 109 -11.84 16.49 -3.12
CA GLU A 109 -12.26 17.16 -1.88
C GLU A 109 -11.33 16.87 -0.69
N TRP A 110 -10.43 15.89 -0.82
CA TRP A 110 -9.43 15.60 0.22
C TRP A 110 -8.34 16.68 0.30
N ASP A 111 -7.63 16.71 1.44
CA ASP A 111 -6.56 17.69 1.71
C ASP A 111 -5.19 17.16 1.33
N VAL A 112 -4.93 15.87 1.59
CA VAL A 112 -3.65 15.20 1.40
C VAL A 112 -3.82 13.90 0.63
N ALA A 113 -2.93 13.64 -0.33
CA ALA A 113 -2.70 12.33 -0.92
C ALA A 113 -1.55 11.65 -0.15
N PHE A 114 -1.77 10.43 0.35
CA PHE A 114 -0.84 9.70 1.22
C PHE A 114 -0.67 8.25 0.75
N GLY A 115 0.56 7.74 0.76
CA GLY A 115 0.84 6.38 0.31
C GLY A 115 0.49 6.18 -1.16
N ILE A 116 0.75 7.19 -1.98
CA ILE A 116 0.53 7.19 -3.43
C ILE A 116 1.87 6.93 -4.12
N SER A 117 1.84 6.18 -5.21
CA SER A 117 3.04 5.92 -6.01
C SER A 117 3.74 7.20 -6.43
N ALA A 118 5.07 7.20 -6.37
CA ALA A 118 5.90 8.34 -6.78
C ALA A 118 5.61 8.78 -8.23
N ASP A 119 5.33 7.83 -9.11
CA ASP A 119 5.00 8.11 -10.51
C ASP A 119 3.68 8.88 -10.63
N ALA A 120 2.64 8.49 -9.90
CA ALA A 120 1.36 9.20 -9.91
C ALA A 120 1.45 10.57 -9.23
N LEU A 121 2.25 10.69 -8.16
CA LEU A 121 2.50 11.98 -7.53
C LEU A 121 3.24 12.95 -8.45
N GLU A 122 4.19 12.46 -9.24
CA GLU A 122 4.91 13.29 -10.20
C GLU A 122 4.02 13.65 -11.41
N GLU A 123 3.16 12.73 -11.89
CA GLU A 123 2.16 13.01 -12.92
C GLU A 123 1.20 14.11 -12.48
N GLY A 124 0.73 14.04 -11.23
CA GLY A 124 -0.15 15.02 -10.61
C GLY A 124 0.55 16.28 -10.09
N LYS A 125 1.83 16.51 -10.37
CA LYS A 125 2.67 17.57 -9.77
C LYS A 125 2.06 18.96 -9.80
N GLU A 126 1.34 19.30 -10.85
CA GLU A 126 0.70 20.61 -10.99
C GLU A 126 -0.43 20.86 -9.96
N TYR A 127 -0.99 19.80 -9.36
CA TYR A 127 -2.08 19.88 -8.39
C TYR A 127 -1.61 19.97 -6.94
N TRP A 128 -0.31 19.81 -6.67
CA TRP A 128 0.23 19.80 -5.33
C TRP A 128 0.67 21.18 -4.85
N GLN A 129 0.33 21.47 -3.60
CA GLN A 129 0.84 22.63 -2.87
C GLN A 129 2.28 22.36 -2.46
N ALA A 130 3.20 23.22 -2.88
CA ALA A 130 4.59 23.09 -2.45
C ALA A 130 4.74 23.26 -0.95
N TYR A 131 5.20 22.21 -0.29
CA TYR A 131 5.60 22.19 1.11
C TYR A 131 6.81 21.27 1.23
N LYS A 132 7.98 21.80 1.61
CA LYS A 132 9.29 21.14 1.46
C LYS A 132 9.66 20.86 0.00
N ASP A 133 8.80 20.16 -0.73
CA ASP A 133 8.83 19.98 -2.19
C ASP A 133 7.38 19.86 -2.71
N ALA A 134 7.18 19.51 -3.98
CA ALA A 134 5.86 19.27 -4.55
C ALA A 134 5.19 18.08 -3.86
N TRP A 135 5.95 17.01 -3.59
CA TRP A 135 5.55 15.86 -2.77
C TRP A 135 6.75 15.36 -1.97
N THR A 136 6.53 14.53 -0.96
CA THR A 136 7.54 14.04 -0.03
C THR A 136 7.51 12.52 0.00
N GLY A 137 8.67 11.86 -0.18
CA GLY A 137 8.80 10.41 -0.07
C GLY A 137 8.43 9.92 1.33
N TYR A 138 7.70 8.81 1.39
CA TYR A 138 7.20 8.20 2.62
C TYR A 138 7.81 6.82 2.85
N SER A 139 7.58 5.88 1.94
CA SER A 139 8.06 4.51 2.06
C SER A 139 8.56 3.93 0.74
N THR A 140 9.30 2.84 0.84
CA THR A 140 9.74 2.04 -0.29
C THR A 140 9.37 0.59 -0.07
N VAL A 141 8.79 -0.05 -1.08
CA VAL A 141 8.49 -1.47 -1.13
C VAL A 141 9.49 -2.15 -2.05
N SER A 142 10.12 -3.22 -1.59
CA SER A 142 10.98 -4.09 -2.41
C SER A 142 10.19 -5.33 -2.82
N PHE A 143 10.30 -5.75 -4.08
CA PHE A 143 9.70 -7.01 -4.52
C PHE A 143 10.72 -8.15 -4.47
N VAL A 144 10.22 -9.32 -4.09
CA VAL A 144 11.00 -10.54 -3.89
C VAL A 144 10.32 -11.73 -4.58
N ILE A 145 11.09 -12.78 -4.82
CA ILE A 145 10.53 -14.07 -5.23
C ILE A 145 10.33 -14.92 -3.98
N LEU A 146 9.08 -15.12 -3.59
CA LEU A 146 8.65 -15.99 -2.51
C LEU A 146 8.61 -17.44 -3.02
N TYR A 147 9.01 -18.41 -2.20
CA TYR A 147 8.93 -19.82 -2.55
C TYR A 147 8.50 -20.68 -1.34
N ASN A 148 7.87 -21.83 -1.64
CA ASN A 148 7.48 -22.80 -0.61
C ASN A 148 8.66 -23.74 -0.31
N THR A 149 9.13 -23.76 0.95
CA THR A 149 10.30 -24.53 1.39
C THR A 149 10.09 -26.05 1.43
N ASN A 150 8.83 -26.51 1.45
CA ASN A 150 8.51 -27.94 1.36
C ASN A 150 8.57 -28.47 -0.08
N VAL A 151 8.55 -27.57 -1.08
CA VAL A 151 8.45 -27.91 -2.49
C VAL A 151 9.72 -27.57 -3.26
N VAL A 152 10.30 -26.41 -2.96
CA VAL A 152 11.50 -25.91 -3.65
C VAL A 152 12.73 -26.25 -2.83
N THR A 153 13.62 -27.07 -3.38
CA THR A 153 14.87 -27.42 -2.71
C THR A 153 15.94 -26.36 -2.92
N TYR A 154 16.95 -26.32 -2.04
CA TYR A 154 18.06 -25.37 -2.13
C TYR A 154 18.74 -25.34 -3.51
N ARG A 155 18.75 -26.45 -4.23
CA ARG A 155 19.36 -26.54 -5.57
C ARG A 155 18.48 -26.00 -6.69
N GLU A 156 17.23 -25.73 -6.38
CA GLU A 156 16.20 -25.27 -7.32
C GLU A 156 15.78 -23.84 -7.06
N LEU A 157 16.46 -23.15 -6.13
CA LEU A 157 16.14 -21.76 -5.81
C LEU A 157 16.15 -20.89 -7.07
N PRO A 158 15.13 -20.04 -7.25
CA PRO A 158 15.18 -19.03 -8.30
C PRO A 158 16.32 -18.05 -8.01
N THR A 159 16.90 -17.45 -9.05
CA THR A 159 17.98 -16.47 -8.93
C THR A 159 17.54 -15.07 -9.35
N GLY A 160 16.58 -14.99 -10.26
CA GLY A 160 16.10 -13.73 -10.81
C GLY A 160 14.74 -13.89 -11.50
N TRP A 161 14.31 -12.83 -12.14
CA TRP A 161 13.00 -12.79 -12.81
C TRP A 161 12.86 -13.86 -13.89
N ASP A 162 13.92 -14.13 -14.64
CA ASP A 162 13.90 -15.17 -15.67
C ASP A 162 13.69 -16.59 -15.11
N SER A 163 13.95 -16.80 -13.82
CA SER A 163 13.63 -18.08 -13.17
C SER A 163 12.13 -18.38 -13.16
N LEU A 164 11.26 -17.36 -13.19
CA LEU A 164 9.80 -17.55 -13.29
C LEU A 164 9.37 -18.20 -14.60
N LEU A 165 10.23 -18.13 -15.62
CA LEU A 165 9.96 -18.66 -16.97
C LEU A 165 10.39 -20.11 -17.15
N GLU A 166 11.05 -20.71 -16.14
CA GLU A 166 11.56 -22.08 -16.26
C GLU A 166 10.40 -23.09 -16.37
N PRO A 167 10.45 -24.03 -17.34
CA PRO A 167 9.35 -24.99 -17.58
C PRO A 167 8.97 -25.85 -16.37
N ARG A 168 9.88 -26.05 -15.42
CA ARG A 168 9.61 -26.81 -14.19
C ARG A 168 8.54 -26.15 -13.31
N TRP A 169 8.29 -24.86 -13.48
CA TRP A 169 7.28 -24.12 -12.74
C TRP A 169 5.93 -24.02 -13.44
N LYS A 170 5.76 -24.66 -14.60
CA LYS A 170 4.50 -24.60 -15.35
C LYS A 170 3.30 -25.04 -14.50
N GLY A 171 2.32 -24.15 -14.36
CA GLY A 171 1.15 -24.31 -13.48
C GLY A 171 1.45 -24.12 -11.99
N ARG A 172 2.67 -23.70 -11.62
CA ARG A 172 3.14 -23.59 -10.23
C ARG A 172 3.86 -22.28 -9.93
N VAL A 173 3.82 -21.32 -10.83
CA VAL A 173 4.29 -19.96 -10.65
C VAL A 173 3.09 -19.03 -10.51
N ALA A 174 3.19 -18.01 -9.66
CA ALA A 174 2.16 -17.03 -9.44
C ALA A 174 2.73 -15.60 -9.42
N VAL A 175 2.08 -14.72 -10.15
CA VAL A 175 2.34 -13.26 -10.13
C VAL A 175 0.99 -12.58 -10.03
N PRO A 176 0.82 -11.54 -9.20
CA PRO A 176 -0.47 -10.86 -9.10
C PRO A 176 -0.81 -10.15 -10.42
N ASP A 177 -2.10 -10.04 -10.71
CA ASP A 177 -2.57 -9.39 -11.93
C ASP A 177 -2.15 -7.91 -11.98
N PRO A 178 -1.26 -7.51 -12.92
CA PRO A 178 -0.77 -6.14 -13.01
C PRO A 178 -1.84 -5.13 -13.42
N LEU A 179 -3.03 -5.58 -13.83
CA LEU A 179 -4.16 -4.72 -14.17
C LEU A 179 -5.05 -4.37 -12.96
N LYS A 180 -4.76 -4.94 -11.78
CA LYS A 180 -5.59 -4.80 -10.58
C LYS A 180 -5.07 -3.79 -9.55
N SER A 181 -3.75 -3.55 -9.51
CA SER A 181 -3.16 -2.55 -8.61
C SER A 181 -1.91 -1.91 -9.19
N ASP A 182 -1.62 -0.67 -8.77
CA ASP A 182 -0.42 0.06 -9.20
C ASP A 182 0.87 -0.65 -8.75
N MET A 183 0.85 -1.25 -7.56
CA MET A 183 1.98 -2.02 -7.02
C MET A 183 2.25 -3.28 -7.84
N ALA A 184 1.20 -4.03 -8.23
CA ALA A 184 1.34 -5.19 -9.10
C ALA A 184 1.82 -4.78 -10.50
N ALA A 185 1.31 -3.68 -11.05
CA ALA A 185 1.76 -3.12 -12.32
C ALA A 185 3.25 -2.75 -12.30
N ALA A 186 3.71 -2.13 -11.20
CA ALA A 186 5.12 -1.78 -11.02
C ALA A 186 6.00 -3.03 -10.94
N ALA A 187 5.65 -4.00 -10.09
CA ALA A 187 6.40 -5.26 -9.95
C ALA A 187 6.54 -6.01 -11.28
N PHE A 188 5.42 -6.13 -11.99
CA PHE A 188 5.37 -6.82 -13.28
C PHE A 188 6.20 -6.09 -14.36
N THR A 189 6.05 -4.78 -14.44
CA THR A 189 6.78 -3.95 -15.44
C THR A 189 8.28 -4.02 -15.21
N GLU A 190 8.72 -3.95 -13.98
CA GLU A 190 10.14 -4.05 -13.65
C GLU A 190 10.69 -5.44 -13.96
N ALA A 191 9.96 -6.51 -13.64
CA ALA A 191 10.35 -7.87 -13.99
C ALA A 191 10.48 -8.03 -15.51
N ALA A 192 9.50 -7.55 -16.28
CA ALA A 192 9.51 -7.63 -17.73
C ALA A 192 10.66 -6.82 -18.38
N LYS A 193 11.00 -5.65 -17.82
CA LYS A 193 12.09 -4.80 -18.32
C LYS A 193 13.48 -5.33 -17.97
N ASN A 194 13.62 -5.99 -16.83
CA ASN A 194 14.90 -6.51 -16.36
C ASN A 194 15.16 -7.96 -16.81
N SER A 195 14.19 -8.59 -17.45
CA SER A 195 14.37 -9.90 -18.07
C SER A 195 15.30 -9.81 -19.28
N GLU A 196 16.13 -10.83 -19.46
CA GLU A 196 16.95 -11.02 -20.66
C GLU A 196 16.15 -11.64 -21.83
N LYS A 197 14.88 -12.01 -21.61
CA LYS A 197 14.00 -12.67 -22.58
C LYS A 197 13.06 -11.68 -23.23
N GLU A 198 13.17 -11.50 -24.54
CA GLU A 198 12.25 -10.63 -25.29
C GLU A 198 10.78 -11.06 -25.15
N GLU A 199 10.53 -12.38 -25.07
CA GLU A 199 9.20 -12.96 -24.91
C GLU A 199 8.83 -13.22 -23.43
N PHE A 200 9.37 -12.44 -22.47
CA PHE A 200 9.12 -12.66 -21.03
C PHE A 200 7.64 -12.84 -20.73
N MET A 201 6.80 -11.96 -21.22
CA MET A 201 5.36 -11.97 -20.93
C MET A 201 4.65 -13.21 -21.50
N ASP A 202 5.03 -13.64 -22.70
CA ASP A 202 4.46 -14.82 -23.34
C ASP A 202 4.81 -16.10 -22.55
N PHE A 203 6.09 -16.25 -22.19
CA PHE A 203 6.55 -17.41 -21.40
C PHE A 203 5.96 -17.41 -20.00
N LEU A 204 5.83 -16.25 -19.35
CA LEU A 204 5.23 -16.15 -18.04
C LEU A 204 3.74 -16.54 -18.09
N ALA A 205 3.00 -16.01 -19.06
CA ALA A 205 1.59 -16.33 -19.26
C ALA A 205 1.40 -17.84 -19.48
N GLU A 206 2.25 -18.47 -20.30
CA GLU A 206 2.22 -19.91 -20.54
C GLU A 206 2.54 -20.71 -19.26
N ASN A 207 3.56 -20.30 -18.49
CA ASN A 207 3.91 -20.95 -17.23
C ASN A 207 2.81 -20.81 -16.17
N MET A 208 2.09 -19.69 -16.15
CA MET A 208 0.91 -19.47 -15.31
C MET A 208 -0.35 -20.15 -15.85
N GLN A 209 -0.27 -20.80 -17.01
CA GLN A 209 -1.41 -21.40 -17.69
C GLN A 209 -2.56 -20.41 -17.94
N TYR A 210 -2.22 -19.14 -18.17
CA TYR A 210 -3.16 -18.02 -18.36
C TYR A 210 -4.14 -17.79 -17.19
N GLN A 211 -3.75 -18.23 -15.98
CA GLN A 211 -4.51 -18.03 -14.75
C GLN A 211 -3.69 -17.17 -13.80
N MET A 212 -4.26 -16.07 -13.34
CA MET A 212 -3.59 -15.15 -12.43
C MET A 212 -4.34 -15.01 -11.12
N PRO A 213 -3.63 -14.99 -10.00
CA PRO A 213 -4.15 -14.41 -8.77
C PRO A 213 -4.50 -12.93 -8.98
N GLU A 214 -5.58 -12.46 -8.40
CA GLU A 214 -5.96 -11.05 -8.52
C GLU A 214 -5.10 -10.14 -7.62
N THR A 215 -4.62 -10.69 -6.49
CA THR A 215 -3.94 -9.94 -5.45
C THR A 215 -2.62 -10.58 -5.02
N PHE A 216 -1.77 -9.81 -4.35
CA PHE A 216 -0.58 -10.34 -3.67
C PHE A 216 -0.94 -11.36 -2.61
N GLU A 217 -2.01 -11.13 -1.84
CA GLU A 217 -2.48 -12.05 -0.81
C GLU A 217 -2.84 -13.44 -1.38
N GLU A 218 -3.47 -13.50 -2.56
CA GLU A 218 -3.76 -14.77 -3.23
C GLU A 218 -2.50 -15.51 -3.68
N VAL A 219 -1.46 -14.77 -4.12
CA VAL A 219 -0.14 -15.33 -4.42
C VAL A 219 0.47 -15.94 -3.16
N GLU A 220 0.53 -15.18 -2.08
CA GLU A 220 1.11 -15.54 -0.80
C GLU A 220 0.42 -16.76 -0.18
N GLN A 221 -0.90 -16.74 -0.16
CA GLN A 221 -1.70 -17.86 0.30
C GLN A 221 -1.45 -19.10 -0.56
N GLY A 222 -1.42 -18.96 -1.89
CA GLY A 222 -1.20 -20.06 -2.81
C GLY A 222 0.19 -20.68 -2.70
N ILE A 223 1.21 -19.89 -2.33
CA ILE A 223 2.57 -20.39 -2.05
C ILE A 223 2.60 -21.07 -0.67
N SER A 224 2.01 -20.45 0.35
CA SER A 224 1.98 -21.01 1.71
C SER A 224 1.28 -22.36 1.76
N ASP A 225 0.18 -22.55 1.02
CA ASP A 225 -0.56 -23.82 0.95
C ASP A 225 0.01 -24.83 -0.07
N GLY A 226 1.07 -24.46 -0.82
CA GLY A 226 1.76 -25.32 -1.78
C GLY A 226 1.07 -25.44 -3.14
N ARG A 227 0.04 -24.68 -3.42
CA ARG A 227 -0.63 -24.59 -4.72
C ARG A 227 0.32 -24.04 -5.78
N TYR A 228 1.08 -23.01 -5.42
CA TYR A 228 2.20 -22.51 -6.20
C TYR A 228 3.53 -22.87 -5.54
N SER A 229 4.57 -23.00 -6.32
CA SER A 229 5.93 -23.27 -5.82
C SER A 229 6.71 -22.00 -5.58
N ILE A 230 6.55 -21.03 -6.49
CA ILE A 230 7.23 -19.74 -6.48
C ILE A 230 6.26 -18.64 -6.92
N GLY A 231 6.54 -17.41 -6.54
CA GLY A 231 5.77 -16.26 -7.02
C GLY A 231 6.36 -14.93 -6.55
N VAL A 232 5.77 -13.85 -7.03
CA VAL A 232 6.20 -12.49 -6.71
C VAL A 232 5.36 -11.91 -5.59
N THR A 233 6.01 -11.36 -4.57
CA THR A 233 5.36 -10.60 -3.50
C THR A 233 6.27 -9.46 -3.01
N SER A 234 5.78 -8.69 -2.05
CA SER A 234 6.57 -7.67 -1.37
C SER A 234 7.46 -8.26 -0.28
N GLU A 235 8.57 -7.58 0.02
CA GLU A 235 9.49 -7.99 1.09
C GLU A 235 8.80 -8.01 2.46
N GLU A 236 7.94 -7.03 2.73
CA GLU A 236 7.19 -6.94 3.99
C GLU A 236 6.23 -8.13 4.17
N ALA A 237 5.51 -8.51 3.14
CA ALA A 237 4.61 -9.67 3.19
C ALA A 237 5.40 -10.96 3.39
N ALA A 238 6.50 -11.15 2.66
CA ALA A 238 7.39 -12.30 2.84
C ALA A 238 7.92 -12.40 4.29
N LYS A 239 8.35 -11.28 4.89
CA LYS A 239 8.78 -11.21 6.29
C LYS A 239 7.65 -11.54 7.27
N ALA A 240 6.44 -11.05 7.01
CA ALA A 240 5.27 -11.35 7.84
C ALA A 240 4.93 -12.85 7.82
N LEU A 241 4.96 -13.49 6.66
CA LEU A 241 4.76 -14.94 6.53
C LEU A 241 5.83 -15.75 7.28
N LEU A 242 7.10 -15.35 7.19
CA LEU A 242 8.19 -15.97 7.96
C LEU A 242 7.98 -15.79 9.47
N ALA A 243 7.58 -14.59 9.92
CA ALA A 243 7.28 -14.32 11.33
C ALA A 243 6.08 -15.15 11.84
N ALA A 244 5.12 -15.46 10.96
CA ALA A 244 4.00 -16.34 11.22
C ALA A 244 4.35 -17.84 11.13
N ALA A 245 5.63 -18.18 10.97
CA ALA A 245 6.15 -19.54 10.83
C ALA A 245 5.49 -20.36 9.69
N GLN A 246 5.18 -19.70 8.58
CA GLN A 246 4.75 -20.40 7.36
C GLN A 246 5.96 -21.10 6.72
N ASP A 247 5.68 -22.18 5.97
CA ASP A 247 6.70 -22.95 5.25
C ASP A 247 7.15 -22.26 3.96
N VAL A 248 7.57 -21.02 4.08
CA VAL A 248 8.04 -20.18 2.96
C VAL A 248 9.39 -19.54 3.26
N ASP A 249 10.09 -19.12 2.21
CA ASP A 249 11.25 -18.25 2.28
C ASP A 249 11.34 -17.43 0.99
N TYR A 250 12.23 -16.46 0.89
CA TYR A 250 12.30 -15.59 -0.27
C TYR A 250 13.72 -15.28 -0.70
N ILE A 251 13.87 -14.86 -1.93
CA ILE A 251 15.13 -14.33 -2.48
C ILE A 251 14.89 -12.97 -3.14
N TYR A 252 15.93 -12.14 -3.14
CA TYR A 252 15.97 -10.96 -3.98
C TYR A 252 16.46 -11.35 -5.38
N PRO A 253 15.76 -10.93 -6.46
CA PRO A 253 16.26 -11.15 -7.81
C PRO A 253 17.63 -10.54 -8.03
N GLU A 254 18.50 -11.26 -8.76
CA GLU A 254 19.89 -10.80 -9.05
C GLU A 254 19.91 -9.53 -9.90
N GLU A 255 18.92 -9.34 -10.76
CA GLU A 255 18.77 -8.18 -11.66
C GLU A 255 18.58 -6.86 -10.91
N ARG A 256 18.24 -6.94 -9.64
CA ARG A 256 18.04 -5.82 -8.70
C ARG A 256 16.93 -4.82 -9.06
N GLY A 257 16.45 -4.13 -8.03
CA GLY A 257 15.88 -2.79 -8.11
C GLY A 257 14.41 -2.68 -8.43
N CYS A 258 13.62 -3.73 -8.24
CA CYS A 258 12.17 -3.55 -8.23
C CYS A 258 11.78 -2.84 -6.93
N LEU A 259 11.80 -1.52 -6.95
CA LEU A 259 11.37 -0.69 -5.83
C LEU A 259 10.10 0.06 -6.25
N PHE A 260 9.08 -0.04 -5.40
CA PHE A 260 7.90 0.78 -5.48
C PHE A 260 8.00 1.88 -4.43
N GLU A 261 8.07 3.13 -4.85
CA GLU A 261 8.18 4.29 -3.97
C GLU A 261 6.81 4.92 -3.76
N GLU A 262 6.52 5.26 -2.54
CA GLU A 262 5.30 5.94 -2.12
C GLU A 262 5.63 7.28 -1.46
N GLY A 263 4.72 8.23 -1.62
CA GLY A 263 4.88 9.55 -1.06
C GLY A 263 3.60 10.17 -0.54
N THR A 264 3.75 11.41 -0.08
CA THR A 264 2.69 12.24 0.47
C THR A 264 2.71 13.61 -0.21
N ALA A 265 1.55 14.11 -0.62
CA ALA A 265 1.41 15.42 -1.23
C ALA A 265 0.20 16.18 -0.70
N ILE A 266 0.31 17.50 -0.54
CA ILE A 266 -0.77 18.38 -0.12
C ILE A 266 -1.48 18.91 -1.37
N ARG A 267 -2.81 18.80 -1.43
CA ARG A 267 -3.60 19.32 -2.56
C ARG A 267 -3.61 20.86 -2.54
N LYS A 268 -3.39 21.48 -3.69
CA LYS A 268 -3.51 22.94 -3.84
C LYS A 268 -4.91 23.41 -3.45
N GLY A 269 -4.94 24.49 -2.65
CA GLY A 269 -6.17 25.14 -2.25
C GLY A 269 -6.94 24.42 -1.12
N THR A 270 -6.30 23.48 -0.42
CA THR A 270 -6.87 22.91 0.80
C THR A 270 -7.14 24.00 1.82
N PRO A 271 -8.33 24.00 2.51
CA PRO A 271 -8.58 24.90 3.61
C PRO A 271 -7.87 24.50 4.91
N ASN A 272 -7.39 23.25 5.00
CA ASN A 272 -6.83 22.63 6.20
C ASN A 272 -5.30 22.57 6.16
N ILE A 273 -4.65 23.62 5.66
CA ILE A 273 -3.21 23.63 5.37
C ILE A 273 -2.35 23.33 6.61
N ASP A 274 -2.71 23.84 7.79
CA ASP A 274 -1.92 23.62 9.02
C ASP A 274 -1.89 22.13 9.40
N ALA A 275 -3.03 21.43 9.33
CA ALA A 275 -3.12 20.01 9.60
C ALA A 275 -2.43 19.17 8.50
N ALA A 276 -2.52 19.60 7.24
CA ALA A 276 -1.88 18.94 6.11
C ALA A 276 -0.35 19.03 6.19
N GLU A 277 0.21 20.19 6.53
CA GLU A 277 1.66 20.35 6.73
C GLU A 277 2.16 19.52 7.91
N GLU A 278 1.41 19.48 9.01
CA GLU A 278 1.74 18.67 10.18
C GLU A 278 1.70 17.16 9.85
N PHE A 279 0.75 16.75 9.01
CA PHE A 279 0.68 15.36 8.54
C PHE A 279 1.90 14.98 7.68
N VAL A 280 2.30 15.83 6.73
CA VAL A 280 3.51 15.61 5.93
C VAL A 280 4.76 15.52 6.82
N ASP A 281 4.90 16.43 7.81
CA ASP A 281 6.02 16.38 8.76
C ASP A 281 6.03 15.08 9.57
N TYR A 282 4.85 14.58 9.94
CA TYR A 282 4.69 13.34 10.67
C TYR A 282 5.09 12.14 9.80
N THR A 283 4.68 12.09 8.53
CA THR A 283 5.00 10.93 7.65
C THR A 283 6.50 10.67 7.45
N ILE A 284 7.35 11.67 7.69
CA ILE A 284 8.81 11.56 7.55
C ILE A 284 9.58 11.63 8.87
N CYS A 285 8.90 11.74 10.01
CA CYS A 285 9.57 11.82 11.31
C CYS A 285 10.17 10.46 11.72
N ASP A 286 11.07 10.50 12.71
CA ASP A 286 11.76 9.29 13.18
C ASP A 286 10.81 8.24 13.77
N ASP A 287 9.70 8.68 14.38
CA ASP A 287 8.71 7.79 14.96
C ASP A 287 7.93 7.04 13.86
N THR A 288 7.57 7.72 12.77
CA THR A 288 6.94 7.07 11.61
C THR A 288 7.91 6.11 10.91
N LYS A 289 9.18 6.48 10.78
CA LYS A 289 10.22 5.58 10.27
C LYS A 289 10.36 4.31 11.14
N TRP A 290 10.29 4.48 12.46
CA TRP A 290 10.29 3.34 13.39
C TRP A 290 9.04 2.46 13.22
N LEU A 291 7.86 3.07 13.10
CA LEU A 291 6.59 2.36 12.85
C LEU A 291 6.66 1.56 11.55
N LEU A 292 7.13 2.19 10.46
CA LEU A 292 7.33 1.51 9.18
C LEU A 292 8.20 0.26 9.35
N GLN A 293 9.37 0.39 9.96
CA GLN A 293 10.34 -0.70 10.06
C GLN A 293 9.92 -1.82 11.03
N THR A 294 9.18 -1.50 12.09
CA THR A 294 8.89 -2.46 13.16
C THR A 294 7.49 -3.05 13.14
N GLN A 295 6.51 -2.31 12.65
CA GLN A 295 5.12 -2.75 12.58
C GLN A 295 4.69 -3.11 11.16
N LEU A 296 5.06 -2.28 10.20
CA LEU A 296 4.70 -2.49 8.80
C LEU A 296 5.77 -3.25 8.01
N LEU A 297 6.93 -3.50 8.60
CA LEU A 297 8.10 -4.19 8.01
C LEU A 297 8.60 -3.54 6.70
N ARG A 298 8.22 -2.29 6.46
CA ARG A 298 8.56 -1.48 5.29
C ARG A 298 9.82 -0.66 5.50
N GLN A 299 10.48 -0.31 4.41
CA GLN A 299 11.61 0.62 4.44
C GLN A 299 11.10 2.06 4.32
N PRO A 300 11.53 2.99 5.21
CA PRO A 300 11.31 4.41 4.99
C PRO A 300 11.96 4.85 3.67
N ALA A 301 11.37 5.80 2.97
CA ALA A 301 12.01 6.41 1.81
C ALA A 301 13.40 6.94 2.22
N LYS A 302 14.42 6.62 1.43
CA LYS A 302 15.80 7.10 1.65
C LYS A 302 15.83 8.58 1.29
N ASP A 303 15.96 9.43 2.32
CA ASP A 303 15.90 10.88 2.26
C ASP A 303 14.59 11.35 1.60
N ALA A 304 13.99 12.43 2.05
CA ALA A 304 12.84 12.98 1.33
C ALA A 304 13.19 12.94 -0.16
N VAL A 305 12.68 11.93 -0.89
CA VAL A 305 13.02 11.74 -2.29
C VAL A 305 12.44 12.94 -3.02
N THR A 306 13.19 14.00 -2.93
CA THR A 306 13.08 15.03 -3.94
C THR A 306 13.71 14.36 -5.15
N ASN A 307 12.89 14.00 -6.11
CA ASN A 307 13.34 13.48 -7.41
C ASN A 307 14.18 14.54 -8.15
N LYS A 308 15.27 15.00 -7.49
CA LYS A 308 16.24 15.92 -8.09
C LYS A 308 16.98 15.29 -9.24
N ASP A 309 17.01 13.96 -9.28
CA ASP A 309 17.78 13.19 -10.25
C ASP A 309 16.91 12.53 -11.33
N THR A 310 15.57 12.43 -11.15
CA THR A 310 14.67 11.93 -12.20
C THR A 310 14.07 13.10 -12.96
N SER A 311 14.42 13.22 -14.24
CA SER A 311 13.84 14.27 -15.09
C SER A 311 12.36 13.96 -15.38
N ALA A 312 11.56 15.00 -15.67
CA ALA A 312 10.18 14.81 -16.12
C ALA A 312 10.11 13.93 -17.39
N GLU A 313 11.16 13.92 -18.21
CA GLU A 313 11.26 13.09 -19.41
C GLU A 313 11.52 11.62 -19.04
N ASP A 314 12.39 11.35 -18.05
CA ASP A 314 12.63 9.98 -17.57
C ASP A 314 11.36 9.38 -16.95
N LEU A 315 10.61 10.16 -16.17
CA LEU A 315 9.33 9.73 -15.62
C LEU A 315 8.32 9.43 -16.72
N LYS A 316 8.15 10.34 -17.68
CA LYS A 316 7.25 10.14 -18.81
C LYS A 316 7.61 8.88 -19.59
N GLN A 317 8.91 8.63 -19.79
CA GLN A 317 9.39 7.41 -20.44
C GLN A 317 9.05 6.15 -19.63
N ARG A 318 9.16 6.21 -18.29
CA ARG A 318 8.75 5.09 -17.41
C ARG A 318 7.25 4.81 -17.54
N LEU A 319 6.41 5.84 -17.42
CA LEU A 319 4.96 5.70 -17.53
C LEU A 319 4.53 5.16 -18.90
N LEU A 320 5.10 5.69 -20.00
CA LEU A 320 4.81 5.19 -21.34
C LEU A 320 5.19 3.70 -21.47
N SER A 321 6.37 3.33 -21.00
CA SER A 321 6.81 1.94 -21.06
C SER A 321 5.99 1.00 -20.16
N GLN A 322 5.47 1.48 -19.03
CA GLN A 322 4.53 0.70 -18.22
C GLN A 322 3.21 0.49 -18.97
N GLN A 323 2.66 1.54 -19.59
CA GLN A 323 1.45 1.43 -20.39
C GLN A 323 1.61 0.45 -21.56
N GLU A 324 2.76 0.46 -22.23
CA GLU A 324 3.08 -0.49 -23.29
C GLU A 324 3.12 -1.94 -22.77
N VAL A 325 3.81 -2.17 -21.66
CA VAL A 325 3.88 -3.50 -21.03
C VAL A 325 2.50 -4.00 -20.63
N LEU A 326 1.70 -3.17 -19.96
CA LEU A 326 0.36 -3.55 -19.52
C LEU A 326 -0.61 -3.79 -20.69
N SER A 327 -0.53 -2.98 -21.76
CA SER A 327 -1.37 -3.18 -22.96
C SER A 327 -1.00 -4.47 -23.71
N THR A 328 0.29 -4.77 -23.82
CA THR A 328 0.78 -6.03 -24.41
C THR A 328 0.35 -7.22 -23.58
N TRP A 329 0.52 -7.15 -22.26
CA TRP A 329 0.07 -8.19 -21.33
C TRP A 329 -1.42 -8.48 -21.49
N LYS A 330 -2.24 -7.43 -21.46
CA LYS A 330 -3.68 -7.56 -21.67
C LYS A 330 -4.02 -8.29 -22.97
N THR A 331 -3.36 -7.94 -24.07
CA THR A 331 -3.56 -8.57 -25.37
C THR A 331 -3.20 -10.05 -25.31
N ILE A 332 -2.06 -10.43 -24.74
CA ILE A 332 -1.63 -11.83 -24.59
C ILE A 332 -2.67 -12.63 -23.81
N MET A 333 -3.16 -12.09 -22.68
CA MET A 333 -4.12 -12.79 -21.84
C MET A 333 -5.49 -12.93 -22.51
N GLU A 334 -5.95 -11.93 -23.26
CA GLU A 334 -7.22 -11.98 -23.99
C GLU A 334 -7.15 -12.94 -25.19
N GLU A 335 -6.10 -12.92 -26.01
CA GLU A 335 -5.98 -13.73 -27.22
C GLU A 335 -5.67 -15.19 -26.91
N LYS A 336 -4.69 -15.46 -26.06
CA LYS A 336 -4.23 -16.82 -25.76
C LYS A 336 -4.99 -17.47 -24.61
N GLY A 337 -5.41 -16.70 -23.60
CA GLY A 337 -6.21 -17.20 -22.49
C GLY A 337 -7.57 -17.75 -22.94
N ASN A 338 -8.26 -17.03 -23.81
CA ASN A 338 -9.54 -17.47 -24.38
C ASN A 338 -9.39 -18.77 -25.20
N ALA A 339 -8.30 -18.93 -25.94
CA ALA A 339 -8.03 -20.12 -26.75
C ALA A 339 -7.81 -21.40 -25.90
N VAL A 340 -7.36 -21.27 -24.67
CA VAL A 340 -7.16 -22.40 -23.74
C VAL A 340 -8.46 -22.84 -23.07
N HIS A 341 -9.39 -21.92 -22.85
CA HIS A 341 -10.69 -22.23 -22.24
C HIS A 341 -11.70 -22.85 -23.23
N GLU A 342 -11.44 -22.81 -24.54
CA GLU A 342 -12.28 -23.42 -25.58
C GLU A 342 -11.87 -24.88 -25.93
N GLN A 343 -10.81 -25.40 -25.34
CA GLN A 343 -10.33 -26.80 -25.52
C GLN A 343 -10.68 -27.66 -24.30
#